data_3aea50a4d5450fc1b180125cf29231a4
#
_entry.id   3aea50a4d5450fc1b180125cf29231a4
#
_cell.length_a   1.000
_cell.length_b   1.000
_cell.length_c   1.000
_cell.angle_alpha   90.00
_cell.angle_beta   90.00
_cell.angle_gamma   90.00
#
_symmetry.space_group_name_H-M   'P 1'
#
loop_
_entity.id
_entity.type
_entity.pdbx_description
1 polymer ?
#
loop_
_entity_poly.entity_id
_entity_poly.type
_entity_poly.pdbx_seq_one_letter_code
_entity_poly.pdbx_strand_id
1 'polypeptide(L)'
;MTHLFRRSMFWTALLAAPVLIGASQTPPAPPATASPASIPADILVEPGTASEIVPFIQPFDLDATRRMSVQVMVGGKGPFAFLVDTGAERTVIARELAARLGLVEGTKLRLATIGGSATVPSFRVAALQMSNLQLASVEAPAFHGRHIGAAGLIGVDMLEERRVLIDFRKETMQILETRRRAPSLIKDDDAIVVTARNSAGRLILSDARLNGKRIDVIVDTGAQTSVGNMALQRLVEARRANRFPFSATELIAVTGEDVPALRTAIKRLVINGLDISDLPVSFADNQAFRVLGLHDRPALLLGMDSLSLFDQVEIDFPNRRVVFDLPDGANRQTGQRFAANMTAQGS
;
A
#
# COMPACT_ATOMS: atom_id res chain seq x y z
N MET A 1 33.89 36.71 -2.09
CA MET A 1 34.69 35.61 -2.60
C MET A 1 33.78 34.38 -2.57
N THR A 2 33.14 34.20 -3.61
CA THR A 2 32.83 33.10 -4.54
C THR A 2 32.18 31.87 -3.93
N HIS A 3 30.84 31.84 -3.98
CA HIS A 3 30.03 30.66 -3.80
C HIS A 3 29.97 29.85 -5.11
N LEU A 4 30.38 28.58 -5.08
CA LEU A 4 30.17 27.63 -6.17
C LEU A 4 28.89 26.80 -5.88
N PHE A 5 27.84 27.10 -6.65
CA PHE A 5 26.70 26.23 -6.85
C PHE A 5 27.08 25.02 -7.71
N ARG A 6 27.00 23.81 -7.20
CA ARG A 6 27.04 22.57 -8.00
C ARG A 6 25.63 22.16 -8.37
N ARG A 7 25.28 22.41 -9.63
CA ARG A 7 24.11 21.85 -10.31
C ARG A 7 24.38 20.37 -10.65
N SER A 8 23.53 19.47 -10.23
CA SER A 8 23.50 18.08 -10.70
C SER A 8 22.90 18.03 -12.10
N MET A 9 23.68 17.63 -13.07
CA MET A 9 23.29 17.43 -14.47
C MET A 9 22.63 16.03 -14.60
N PHE A 10 21.42 16.01 -15.12
CA PHE A 10 20.79 14.81 -15.67
C PHE A 10 21.44 14.42 -16.98
N TRP A 11 21.92 13.19 -17.09
CA TRP A 11 22.40 12.62 -18.34
C TRP A 11 21.27 11.80 -18.97
N THR A 12 20.72 12.32 -20.06
CA THR A 12 19.95 11.55 -21.03
C THR A 12 20.93 11.00 -22.07
N ALA A 13 21.16 9.69 -22.08
CA ALA A 13 21.92 9.03 -23.11
C ALA A 13 21.03 8.76 -24.32
N LEU A 14 21.26 9.48 -25.41
CA LEU A 14 20.68 9.24 -26.72
C LEU A 14 21.60 8.26 -27.45
N LEU A 15 21.16 7.00 -27.63
CA LEU A 15 21.88 6.01 -28.45
C LEU A 15 21.37 6.12 -29.89
N ALA A 16 22.25 6.62 -30.77
CA ALA A 16 22.07 6.56 -32.22
C ALA A 16 22.38 5.15 -32.71
N ALA A 17 21.45 4.56 -33.45
CA ALA A 17 21.67 3.31 -34.18
C ALA A 17 22.35 3.57 -35.52
N PRO A 18 23.27 2.69 -35.96
CA PRO A 18 23.87 2.83 -37.30
C PRO A 18 22.93 2.33 -38.40
N VAL A 19 22.78 3.10 -39.44
CA VAL A 19 22.09 2.73 -40.67
C VAL A 19 22.98 1.75 -41.46
N LEU A 20 22.55 0.53 -41.63
CA LEU A 20 23.09 -0.44 -42.57
C LEU A 20 22.28 -0.41 -43.87
N ILE A 21 22.90 0.06 -44.93
CA ILE A 21 22.40 -0.03 -46.30
C ILE A 21 22.65 -1.46 -46.79
N GLY A 22 21.60 -2.25 -46.94
CA GLY A 22 21.63 -3.61 -47.47
C GLY A 22 20.68 -3.79 -48.63
N ALA A 23 21.17 -4.35 -49.70
CA ALA A 23 20.65 -4.45 -51.03
C ALA A 23 19.21 -5.04 -51.17
N SER A 24 18.49 -4.47 -52.13
CA SER A 24 17.22 -4.89 -52.63
C SER A 24 17.21 -6.35 -53.17
N GLN A 25 16.42 -7.22 -52.57
CA GLN A 25 15.99 -8.48 -53.19
C GLN A 25 14.48 -8.48 -53.24
N THR A 26 13.96 -8.60 -54.44
CA THR A 26 12.54 -8.70 -54.77
C THR A 26 11.97 -10.03 -54.25
N PRO A 27 10.91 -10.03 -53.43
CA PRO A 27 10.27 -11.28 -53.02
C PRO A 27 9.40 -11.87 -54.15
N PRO A 28 9.27 -13.22 -54.20
CA PRO A 28 8.41 -13.88 -55.18
C PRO A 28 6.92 -13.64 -54.91
N ALA A 29 6.13 -13.63 -55.95
CA ALA A 29 4.67 -13.40 -55.95
C ALA A 29 3.94 -14.44 -55.09
N PRO A 30 2.92 -14.04 -54.33
CA PRO A 30 2.08 -14.95 -53.54
C PRO A 30 1.14 -15.76 -54.46
N PRO A 31 0.78 -16.99 -54.06
CA PRO A 31 -0.19 -17.80 -54.80
C PRO A 31 -1.61 -17.23 -54.71
N ALA A 32 -2.42 -17.47 -55.75
CA ALA A 32 -3.74 -16.94 -55.94
C ALA A 32 -4.69 -17.20 -54.77
N THR A 33 -5.34 -16.14 -54.34
CA THR A 33 -6.37 -16.11 -53.29
C THR A 33 -7.63 -16.86 -53.74
N ALA A 34 -8.05 -17.82 -52.91
CA ALA A 34 -9.40 -18.39 -52.96
C ALA A 34 -10.38 -17.32 -52.45
N SER A 35 -11.52 -17.20 -53.16
CA SER A 35 -12.61 -16.28 -52.84
C SER A 35 -13.15 -16.52 -51.42
N PRO A 36 -13.37 -15.49 -50.61
CA PRO A 36 -14.00 -15.67 -49.32
C PRO A 36 -15.50 -15.98 -49.49
N ALA A 37 -15.93 -17.06 -48.84
CA ALA A 37 -17.32 -17.40 -48.67
C ALA A 37 -18.06 -16.26 -47.96
N SER A 38 -19.22 -15.90 -48.46
CA SER A 38 -20.13 -14.88 -47.93
C SER A 38 -20.52 -15.22 -46.51
N ILE A 39 -20.16 -14.34 -45.54
CA ILE A 39 -20.66 -14.37 -44.16
C ILE A 39 -22.09 -13.81 -44.20
N PRO A 40 -23.10 -14.49 -43.63
CA PRO A 40 -24.45 -13.92 -43.50
C PRO A 40 -24.41 -12.67 -42.62
N ALA A 41 -24.90 -11.57 -43.14
CA ALA A 41 -25.16 -10.35 -42.43
C ALA A 41 -26.45 -10.53 -41.62
N ASP A 42 -26.32 -11.02 -40.37
CA ASP A 42 -27.34 -10.85 -39.32
C ASP A 42 -26.75 -11.32 -37.98
N ILE A 43 -25.76 -10.57 -37.50
CA ILE A 43 -25.49 -10.50 -36.07
C ILE A 43 -25.65 -9.02 -35.70
N LEU A 44 -26.87 -8.66 -35.34
CA LEU A 44 -27.12 -7.44 -34.56
C LEU A 44 -26.30 -7.59 -33.26
N VAL A 45 -25.12 -6.97 -33.25
CA VAL A 45 -24.39 -6.73 -31.99
C VAL A 45 -25.24 -5.71 -31.24
N GLU A 46 -26.06 -6.19 -30.33
CA GLU A 46 -26.64 -5.37 -29.27
C GLU A 46 -25.54 -4.50 -28.69
N PRO A 47 -25.77 -3.18 -28.48
CA PRO A 47 -24.78 -2.34 -27.79
C PRO A 47 -24.51 -2.96 -26.43
N GLY A 48 -23.28 -3.45 -26.26
CA GLY A 48 -22.88 -4.19 -25.07
C GLY A 48 -23.34 -3.48 -23.81
N THR A 49 -24.23 -4.12 -23.09
CA THR A 49 -24.48 -3.85 -21.68
C THR A 49 -23.13 -3.66 -21.02
N ALA A 50 -22.93 -2.49 -20.43
CA ALA A 50 -21.73 -2.20 -19.65
C ALA A 50 -21.47 -3.43 -18.77
N SER A 51 -20.35 -4.11 -19.01
CA SER A 51 -19.96 -5.28 -18.25
C SER A 51 -20.04 -4.88 -16.79
N GLU A 52 -21.01 -5.41 -16.09
CA GLU A 52 -21.19 -5.20 -14.68
C GLU A 52 -19.90 -5.72 -14.06
N ILE A 53 -19.05 -4.81 -13.55
CA ILE A 53 -17.81 -5.17 -12.89
C ILE A 53 -18.24 -5.87 -11.60
N VAL A 54 -18.36 -7.20 -11.67
CA VAL A 54 -18.66 -8.02 -10.50
C VAL A 54 -17.49 -7.79 -9.52
N PRO A 55 -17.74 -7.17 -8.37
CA PRO A 55 -16.69 -6.91 -7.42
C PRO A 55 -16.09 -8.25 -6.97
N PHE A 56 -14.78 -8.35 -7.08
CA PHE A 56 -14.07 -9.52 -6.61
C PHE A 56 -13.92 -9.41 -5.09
N ILE A 57 -14.67 -10.23 -4.35
CA ILE A 57 -14.63 -10.33 -2.90
C ILE A 57 -13.73 -11.51 -2.55
N GLN A 58 -12.64 -11.24 -1.86
CA GLN A 58 -11.74 -12.26 -1.33
C GLN A 58 -11.77 -12.23 0.19
N PRO A 59 -12.01 -13.37 0.87
CA PRO A 59 -11.76 -13.45 2.30
C PRO A 59 -10.29 -13.20 2.57
N PHE A 60 -9.99 -12.52 3.66
CA PHE A 60 -8.63 -12.39 4.15
C PHE A 60 -8.50 -13.05 5.52
N ASP A 61 -7.30 -13.57 5.79
CA ASP A 61 -6.95 -14.04 7.11
C ASP A 61 -6.14 -12.96 7.83
N LEU A 62 -6.45 -12.72 9.10
CA LEU A 62 -5.58 -11.94 9.97
C LEU A 62 -4.52 -12.88 10.53
N ASP A 63 -3.24 -12.58 10.27
CA ASP A 63 -2.15 -13.31 10.89
C ASP A 63 -2.11 -13.07 12.42
N ALA A 64 -1.22 -13.76 13.14
CA ALA A 64 -1.04 -13.56 14.58
C ALA A 64 -0.71 -12.10 14.96
N THR A 65 -0.29 -11.29 13.98
CA THR A 65 0.01 -9.88 14.12
C THR A 65 -1.12 -8.97 13.62
N ARG A 66 -2.30 -9.54 13.29
CA ARG A 66 -3.48 -8.86 12.76
C ARG A 66 -3.26 -8.15 11.42
N ARG A 67 -2.27 -8.56 10.62
CA ARG A 67 -2.08 -8.08 9.25
C ARG A 67 -2.90 -8.95 8.29
N MET A 68 -3.41 -8.33 7.24
CA MET A 68 -4.26 -9.00 6.25
C MET A 68 -3.44 -9.79 5.26
N SER A 69 -3.76 -11.05 5.05
CA SER A 69 -3.20 -11.88 3.99
C SER A 69 -4.26 -12.34 3.00
N VAL A 70 -3.86 -12.44 1.75
CA VAL A 70 -4.68 -12.90 0.63
C VAL A 70 -3.98 -14.03 -0.12
N GLN A 71 -4.79 -14.87 -0.76
CA GLN A 71 -4.26 -16.01 -1.52
C GLN A 71 -3.86 -15.58 -2.93
N VAL A 72 -2.61 -15.83 -3.30
CA VAL A 72 -2.01 -15.40 -4.56
C VAL A 72 -1.39 -16.59 -5.29
N MET A 73 -1.66 -16.71 -6.58
CA MET A 73 -0.94 -17.63 -7.47
C MET A 73 0.28 -16.91 -8.05
N VAL A 74 1.41 -17.57 -8.04
CA VAL A 74 2.69 -17.08 -8.57
C VAL A 74 3.10 -17.94 -9.74
N GLY A 75 3.04 -17.39 -10.97
CA GLY A 75 3.34 -18.15 -12.18
C GLY A 75 2.49 -19.42 -12.33
N GLY A 76 1.21 -19.36 -11.98
CA GLY A 76 0.29 -20.50 -12.02
C GLY A 76 0.45 -21.52 -10.89
N LYS A 77 1.36 -21.30 -9.94
CA LYS A 77 1.58 -22.15 -8.75
C LYS A 77 1.03 -21.49 -7.50
N GLY A 78 0.52 -22.26 -6.56
CA GLY A 78 -0.04 -21.76 -5.30
C GLY A 78 -1.33 -22.49 -4.92
N PRO A 79 -2.21 -21.88 -4.14
CA PRO A 79 -2.13 -20.50 -3.63
C PRO A 79 -1.08 -20.31 -2.52
N PHE A 80 -0.58 -19.07 -2.40
CA PHE A 80 0.35 -18.65 -1.35
C PHE A 80 -0.21 -17.43 -0.63
N ALA A 81 -0.05 -17.37 0.70
CA ALA A 81 -0.48 -16.23 1.48
C ALA A 81 0.47 -15.03 1.27
N PHE A 82 -0.06 -13.91 0.80
CA PHE A 82 0.63 -12.63 0.65
C PHE A 82 -0.05 -11.58 1.52
N LEU A 83 0.72 -10.78 2.24
CA LEU A 83 0.18 -9.62 2.94
C LEU A 83 -0.19 -8.52 1.94
N VAL A 84 -1.16 -7.69 2.28
CA VAL A 84 -1.48 -6.46 1.54
C VAL A 84 -0.92 -5.27 2.30
N ASP A 85 0.00 -4.54 1.67
CA ASP A 85 0.80 -3.50 2.31
C ASP A 85 0.74 -2.19 1.52
N THR A 86 -0.10 -1.26 1.98
CA THR A 86 -0.24 0.08 1.38
C THR A 86 0.89 1.04 1.79
N GLY A 87 1.74 0.64 2.73
CA GLY A 87 2.96 1.32 3.12
C GLY A 87 4.18 0.90 2.29
N ALA A 88 4.15 -0.26 1.63
CA ALA A 88 5.24 -0.71 0.77
C ALA A 88 5.13 -0.15 -0.66
N GLU A 89 6.20 0.46 -1.16
CA GLU A 89 6.26 0.97 -2.54
C GLU A 89 6.24 -0.16 -3.58
N ARG A 90 6.80 -1.33 -3.22
CA ARG A 90 6.99 -2.47 -4.12
C ARG A 90 6.44 -3.75 -3.54
N THR A 91 5.89 -4.57 -4.42
CA THR A 91 5.57 -5.96 -4.15
C THR A 91 6.84 -6.75 -3.86
N VAL A 92 6.81 -7.59 -2.84
CA VAL A 92 7.94 -8.34 -2.29
C VAL A 92 7.64 -9.83 -2.34
N ILE A 93 8.67 -10.65 -2.55
CA ILE A 93 8.56 -12.12 -2.46
C ILE A 93 9.45 -12.66 -1.35
N ALA A 94 9.02 -13.74 -0.68
CA ALA A 94 9.89 -14.44 0.24
C ALA A 94 11.00 -15.17 -0.52
N ARG A 95 12.26 -15.09 -0.04
CA ARG A 95 13.42 -15.76 -0.64
C ARG A 95 13.18 -17.27 -0.77
N GLU A 96 12.58 -17.85 0.25
CA GLU A 96 12.26 -19.28 0.30
C GLU A 96 11.24 -19.66 -0.77
N LEU A 97 10.25 -18.80 -1.03
CA LEU A 97 9.29 -19.02 -2.12
C LEU A 97 9.97 -18.86 -3.48
N ALA A 98 10.77 -17.80 -3.67
CA ALA A 98 11.50 -17.58 -4.92
C ALA A 98 12.40 -18.77 -5.27
N ALA A 99 13.15 -19.29 -4.30
CA ALA A 99 13.99 -20.49 -4.46
C ALA A 99 13.16 -21.74 -4.80
N ARG A 100 12.05 -21.98 -4.06
CA ARG A 100 11.15 -23.12 -4.30
C ARG A 100 10.52 -23.11 -5.69
N LEU A 101 10.22 -21.92 -6.21
CA LEU A 101 9.62 -21.76 -7.54
C LEU A 101 10.67 -21.73 -8.67
N GLY A 102 11.97 -21.65 -8.35
CA GLY A 102 13.05 -21.52 -9.32
C GLY A 102 13.00 -20.20 -10.10
N LEU A 103 12.62 -19.10 -9.42
CA LEU A 103 12.52 -17.80 -10.08
C LEU A 103 13.89 -17.26 -10.48
N VAL A 104 13.94 -16.57 -11.62
CA VAL A 104 15.17 -15.96 -12.12
C VAL A 104 15.54 -14.75 -11.26
N GLU A 105 16.78 -14.77 -10.75
CA GLU A 105 17.32 -13.64 -10.00
C GLU A 105 17.47 -12.40 -10.90
N GLY A 106 17.04 -11.25 -10.40
CA GLY A 106 17.15 -9.94 -11.03
C GLY A 106 18.33 -9.15 -10.49
N THR A 107 18.23 -7.83 -10.56
CA THR A 107 19.24 -6.92 -10.02
C THR A 107 19.10 -6.80 -8.50
N LYS A 108 20.19 -6.41 -7.80
CA LYS A 108 20.08 -6.05 -6.39
C LYS A 108 19.41 -4.67 -6.27
N LEU A 109 18.41 -4.58 -5.41
CA LEU A 109 17.65 -3.35 -5.19
C LEU A 109 17.99 -2.75 -3.82
N ARG A 110 18.14 -1.43 -3.77
CA ARG A 110 18.29 -0.69 -2.52
C ARG A 110 16.93 -0.16 -2.08
N LEU A 111 16.51 -0.52 -0.88
CA LEU A 111 15.20 -0.19 -0.33
C LEU A 111 15.35 0.56 0.99
N ALA A 112 14.39 1.45 1.26
CA ALA A 112 14.21 2.04 2.58
C ALA A 112 13.28 1.15 3.40
N THR A 113 13.68 0.83 4.61
CA THR A 113 12.91 0.05 5.59
C THR A 113 12.76 0.85 6.88
N ILE A 114 11.97 0.34 7.82
CA ILE A 114 11.84 0.98 9.14
C ILE A 114 13.20 1.02 9.87
N GLY A 115 14.06 0.02 9.69
CA GLY A 115 15.40 -0.07 10.29
C GLY A 115 16.49 0.69 9.55
N GLY A 116 16.21 1.24 8.35
CA GLY A 116 17.23 1.95 7.56
C GLY A 116 17.16 1.63 6.08
N SER A 117 18.30 1.63 5.39
CA SER A 117 18.41 1.24 3.98
C SER A 117 19.05 -0.14 3.85
N ALA A 118 18.41 -1.04 3.12
CA ALA A 118 18.94 -2.37 2.82
C ALA A 118 19.12 -2.58 1.31
N THR A 119 20.19 -3.31 0.94
CA THR A 119 20.37 -3.80 -0.43
C THR A 119 20.03 -5.29 -0.44
N VAL A 120 19.00 -5.66 -1.20
CA VAL A 120 18.46 -7.01 -1.23
C VAL A 120 18.45 -7.57 -2.65
N PRO A 121 18.51 -8.90 -2.83
CA PRO A 121 18.30 -9.52 -4.14
C PRO A 121 16.87 -9.27 -4.60
N SER A 122 16.62 -9.30 -5.90
CA SER A 122 15.30 -9.33 -6.50
C SER A 122 15.10 -10.57 -7.35
N PHE A 123 13.85 -10.89 -7.65
CA PHE A 123 13.47 -11.98 -8.53
C PHE A 123 12.41 -11.53 -9.52
N ARG A 124 12.47 -12.07 -10.74
CA ARG A 124 11.45 -11.83 -11.76
C ARG A 124 10.26 -12.74 -11.51
N VAL A 125 9.14 -12.13 -11.19
CA VAL A 125 7.86 -12.81 -11.02
C VAL A 125 7.04 -12.58 -12.28
N ALA A 126 6.84 -13.61 -13.09
CA ALA A 126 6.22 -13.47 -14.41
C ALA A 126 4.75 -13.05 -14.35
N ALA A 127 4.01 -13.56 -13.38
CA ALA A 127 2.61 -13.23 -13.14
C ALA A 127 2.25 -13.48 -11.67
N LEU A 128 1.51 -12.54 -11.10
CA LEU A 128 0.80 -12.71 -9.85
C LEU A 128 -0.68 -12.73 -10.18
N GLN A 129 -1.39 -13.74 -9.72
CA GLN A 129 -2.83 -13.83 -9.88
C GLN A 129 -3.49 -13.93 -8.52
N MET A 130 -4.41 -13.03 -8.28
CA MET A 130 -5.25 -13.00 -7.09
C MET A 130 -6.70 -13.12 -7.57
N SER A 131 -7.21 -14.35 -7.53
CA SER A 131 -8.48 -14.78 -8.11
C SER A 131 -8.61 -14.38 -9.61
N ASN A 132 -9.53 -13.51 -9.99
CA ASN A 132 -9.71 -13.05 -11.37
C ASN A 132 -8.80 -11.86 -11.74
N LEU A 133 -8.09 -11.27 -10.78
CA LEU A 133 -7.15 -10.18 -11.00
C LEU A 133 -5.78 -10.74 -11.36
N GLN A 134 -5.34 -10.50 -12.59
CA GLN A 134 -4.00 -10.82 -13.03
C GLN A 134 -3.13 -9.56 -12.95
N LEU A 135 -2.05 -9.66 -12.19
CA LEU A 135 -1.07 -8.61 -12.03
C LEU A 135 0.11 -8.86 -12.97
N ALA A 136 0.61 -7.80 -13.58
CA ALA A 136 1.71 -7.89 -14.55
C ALA A 136 2.99 -8.44 -13.93
N SER A 137 3.93 -8.85 -14.80
CA SER A 137 5.28 -9.22 -14.38
C SER A 137 5.95 -8.12 -13.57
N VAL A 138 6.59 -8.49 -12.47
CA VAL A 138 7.27 -7.57 -11.55
C VAL A 138 8.67 -8.09 -11.20
N GLU A 139 9.61 -7.19 -11.03
CA GLU A 139 10.89 -7.45 -10.38
C GLU A 139 10.74 -7.18 -8.88
N ALA A 140 10.49 -8.26 -8.13
CA ALA A 140 10.19 -8.21 -6.71
C ALA A 140 11.46 -8.31 -5.86
N PRO A 141 11.76 -7.33 -4.98
CA PRO A 141 12.77 -7.49 -3.96
C PRO A 141 12.42 -8.66 -3.04
N ALA A 142 13.44 -9.32 -2.46
CA ALA A 142 13.23 -10.51 -1.67
C ALA A 142 13.81 -10.38 -0.27
N PHE A 143 12.96 -10.70 0.72
CA PHE A 143 13.33 -10.81 2.13
C PHE A 143 13.08 -12.24 2.62
N HIS A 144 13.55 -12.55 3.83
CA HIS A 144 13.21 -13.83 4.44
C HIS A 144 11.73 -13.88 4.83
N GLY A 145 11.05 -14.97 4.47
CA GLY A 145 9.63 -15.17 4.74
C GLY A 145 9.29 -15.07 6.24
N ARG A 146 10.20 -15.53 7.12
CA ARG A 146 10.04 -15.40 8.58
C ARG A 146 9.95 -13.93 9.05
N HIS A 147 10.58 -12.97 8.34
CA HIS A 147 10.53 -11.55 8.70
C HIS A 147 9.30 -10.87 8.08
N ILE A 148 8.90 -11.30 6.88
CA ILE A 148 7.65 -10.85 6.27
C ILE A 148 6.44 -11.38 7.05
N GLY A 149 6.51 -12.62 7.53
CA GLY A 149 5.39 -13.36 8.13
C GLY A 149 4.47 -14.02 7.09
N ALA A 150 4.86 -14.01 5.79
CA ALA A 150 4.07 -14.55 4.69
C ALA A 150 4.98 -14.98 3.52
N ALA A 151 4.38 -15.52 2.46
CA ALA A 151 5.09 -15.86 1.23
C ALA A 151 5.53 -14.63 0.40
N GLY A 152 4.99 -13.47 0.72
CA GLY A 152 5.31 -12.19 0.11
C GLY A 152 4.39 -11.08 0.61
N LEU A 153 4.50 -9.89 0.02
CA LEU A 153 3.54 -8.82 0.23
C LEU A 153 3.22 -8.12 -1.10
N ILE A 154 2.00 -7.67 -1.25
CA ILE A 154 1.50 -6.87 -2.37
C ILE A 154 1.70 -5.41 -1.99
N GLY A 155 2.52 -4.71 -2.75
CA GLY A 155 2.80 -3.29 -2.55
C GLY A 155 1.94 -2.38 -3.41
N VAL A 156 2.18 -1.06 -3.27
CA VAL A 156 1.42 -0.03 -3.97
C VAL A 156 1.63 -0.10 -5.48
N ASP A 157 2.79 -0.58 -5.97
CA ASP A 157 3.04 -0.84 -7.39
C ASP A 157 1.96 -1.69 -8.07
N MET A 158 1.27 -2.53 -7.28
CA MET A 158 0.15 -3.35 -7.74
C MET A 158 -1.22 -2.76 -7.41
N LEU A 159 -1.29 -1.75 -6.56
CA LEU A 159 -2.54 -1.19 -6.03
C LEU A 159 -2.85 0.22 -6.56
N GLU A 160 -1.86 0.96 -7.09
CA GLU A 160 -1.95 2.41 -7.36
C GLU A 160 -3.02 2.81 -8.40
N GLU A 161 -3.42 1.88 -9.28
CA GLU A 161 -4.51 2.10 -10.24
C GLU A 161 -5.84 1.52 -9.77
N ARG A 162 -5.92 1.11 -8.51
CA ARG A 162 -7.04 0.35 -7.97
C ARG A 162 -7.64 1.00 -6.74
N ARG A 163 -8.78 0.49 -6.37
CA ARG A 163 -9.46 0.75 -5.12
C ARG A 163 -9.41 -0.52 -4.29
N VAL A 164 -9.05 -0.38 -3.02
CA VAL A 164 -9.06 -1.44 -2.04
C VAL A 164 -10.15 -1.12 -1.02
N LEU A 165 -11.15 -2.00 -0.89
CA LEU A 165 -12.15 -1.95 0.18
C LEU A 165 -11.86 -3.08 1.16
N ILE A 166 -11.65 -2.74 2.40
CA ILE A 166 -11.43 -3.66 3.51
C ILE A 166 -12.69 -3.63 4.38
N ASP A 167 -13.33 -4.79 4.55
CA ASP A 167 -14.47 -4.95 5.45
C ASP A 167 -14.02 -5.80 6.64
N PHE A 168 -13.77 -5.15 7.77
CA PHE A 168 -13.29 -5.80 8.99
C PHE A 168 -14.37 -6.62 9.68
N ARG A 169 -15.65 -6.31 9.45
CA ARG A 169 -16.79 -7.07 10.03
C ARG A 169 -16.96 -8.42 9.35
N LYS A 170 -16.75 -8.46 8.03
CA LYS A 170 -16.89 -9.67 7.20
C LYS A 170 -15.56 -10.37 6.96
N GLU A 171 -14.44 -9.78 7.40
CA GLU A 171 -13.10 -10.26 7.09
C GLU A 171 -12.90 -10.49 5.59
N THR A 172 -13.34 -9.52 4.80
CA THR A 172 -13.22 -9.57 3.34
C THR A 172 -12.53 -8.34 2.77
N MET A 173 -11.77 -8.55 1.71
CA MET A 173 -11.14 -7.48 0.95
C MET A 173 -11.59 -7.56 -0.52
N GLN A 174 -11.82 -6.38 -1.10
CA GLN A 174 -12.11 -6.24 -2.52
C GLN A 174 -11.03 -5.33 -3.13
N ILE A 175 -10.43 -5.79 -4.21
CA ILE A 175 -9.53 -4.98 -5.03
C ILE A 175 -10.19 -4.81 -6.39
N LEU A 176 -10.45 -3.56 -6.77
CA LEU A 176 -11.27 -3.21 -7.92
C LEU A 176 -10.53 -2.22 -8.80
N GLU A 177 -10.65 -2.39 -10.10
CA GLU A 177 -10.36 -1.30 -11.01
C GLU A 177 -11.33 -0.15 -10.76
N THR A 178 -10.84 1.06 -10.76
CA THR A 178 -11.68 2.23 -10.52
C THR A 178 -11.38 3.32 -11.54
N ARG A 179 -12.40 4.11 -11.86
CA ARG A 179 -12.27 5.28 -12.74
C ARG A 179 -12.11 6.54 -11.89
N ARG A 180 -11.48 7.55 -12.45
CA ARG A 180 -11.44 8.88 -11.85
C ARG A 180 -12.88 9.39 -11.59
N ARG A 181 -13.10 9.97 -10.42
CA ARG A 181 -14.41 10.47 -9.95
C ARG A 181 -15.47 9.37 -9.71
N ALA A 182 -15.08 8.12 -9.62
CA ALA A 182 -16.00 7.06 -9.21
C ALA A 182 -16.52 7.34 -7.78
N PRO A 183 -17.80 7.08 -7.48
CA PRO A 183 -18.34 7.19 -6.13
C PRO A 183 -17.67 6.17 -5.20
N SER A 184 -17.75 6.39 -3.88
CA SER A 184 -17.34 5.39 -2.89
C SER A 184 -18.22 4.16 -2.96
N LEU A 185 -17.64 3.00 -2.61
CA LEU A 185 -18.40 1.77 -2.37
C LEU A 185 -19.10 1.80 -1.01
N ILE A 186 -18.50 2.50 -0.05
CA ILE A 186 -19.12 2.77 1.25
C ILE A 186 -20.20 3.83 1.04
N LYS A 187 -21.45 3.47 1.31
CA LYS A 187 -22.63 4.31 1.07
C LYS A 187 -23.24 4.82 2.37
N ASP A 188 -22.56 4.65 3.48
CA ASP A 188 -23.02 5.17 4.76
C ASP A 188 -22.89 6.71 4.77
N ASP A 189 -23.98 7.41 5.13
CA ASP A 189 -24.02 8.87 5.22
C ASP A 189 -23.10 9.41 6.33
N ASP A 190 -22.79 8.58 7.34
CA ASP A 190 -21.88 8.89 8.42
C ASP A 190 -20.40 8.55 8.09
N ALA A 191 -20.12 7.95 6.94
CA ALA A 191 -18.77 7.64 6.52
C ALA A 191 -17.91 8.90 6.37
N ILE A 192 -16.65 8.80 6.79
CA ILE A 192 -15.71 9.90 6.78
C ILE A 192 -14.83 9.82 5.55
N VAL A 193 -15.01 10.77 4.64
CA VAL A 193 -14.24 10.88 3.40
C VAL A 193 -13.06 11.82 3.60
N VAL A 194 -11.84 11.31 3.44
CA VAL A 194 -10.61 12.10 3.57
C VAL A 194 -9.89 12.16 2.22
N THR A 195 -9.63 13.39 1.76
CA THR A 195 -8.80 13.59 0.57
C THR A 195 -7.33 13.41 0.94
N ALA A 196 -6.61 12.70 0.10
CA ALA A 196 -5.19 12.42 0.28
C ALA A 196 -4.34 13.07 -0.83
N ARG A 197 -3.06 13.26 -0.57
CA ARG A 197 -2.05 13.49 -1.61
C ARG A 197 -1.29 12.20 -1.88
N ASN A 198 -0.91 11.96 -3.13
CA ASN A 198 -0.05 10.85 -3.47
C ASN A 198 1.42 11.25 -3.30
N SER A 199 2.23 10.41 -2.67
CA SER A 199 3.68 10.55 -2.57
C SER A 199 4.32 9.18 -2.67
N ALA A 200 5.09 8.94 -3.72
CA ALA A 200 5.70 7.65 -4.04
C ALA A 200 4.68 6.49 -3.99
N GLY A 201 3.51 6.69 -4.61
CA GLY A 201 2.40 5.72 -4.62
C GLY A 201 1.54 5.70 -3.35
N ARG A 202 2.02 6.20 -2.21
CA ARG A 202 1.30 6.16 -0.94
C ARG A 202 0.34 7.33 -0.78
N LEU A 203 -0.79 7.09 -0.14
CA LEU A 203 -1.76 8.12 0.18
C LEU A 203 -1.49 8.76 1.54
N ILE A 204 -1.26 10.06 1.54
CA ILE A 204 -1.00 10.86 2.73
C ILE A 204 -2.20 11.76 3.02
N LEU A 205 -2.85 11.54 4.15
CA LEU A 205 -3.95 12.34 4.66
C LEU A 205 -3.37 13.61 5.30
N SER A 206 -3.71 14.77 4.79
CA SER A 206 -3.16 16.06 5.27
C SER A 206 -4.13 16.84 6.17
N ASP A 207 -5.35 16.34 6.35
CA ASP A 207 -6.38 16.96 7.21
C ASP A 207 -6.43 16.32 8.62
N ALA A 208 -5.31 15.77 9.07
CA ALA A 208 -5.17 15.26 10.42
C ALA A 208 -4.61 16.33 11.36
N ARG A 209 -5.09 16.32 12.60
CA ARG A 209 -4.68 17.28 13.64
C ARG A 209 -4.44 16.57 14.97
N LEU A 210 -3.32 16.87 15.56
CA LEU A 210 -2.99 16.49 16.92
C LEU A 210 -2.94 17.76 17.79
N ASN A 211 -3.82 17.89 18.78
CA ASN A 211 -3.89 19.06 19.63
C ASN A 211 -3.96 20.39 18.84
N GLY A 212 -4.71 20.41 17.73
CA GLY A 212 -4.87 21.57 16.84
C GLY A 212 -3.72 21.80 15.85
N LYS A 213 -2.58 21.14 16.00
CA LYS A 213 -1.47 21.17 15.03
C LYS A 213 -1.69 20.14 13.92
N ARG A 214 -1.46 20.57 12.66
CA ARG A 214 -1.55 19.66 11.50
C ARG A 214 -0.45 18.63 11.54
N ILE A 215 -0.80 17.39 11.23
CA ILE A 215 0.12 16.28 11.03
C ILE A 215 -0.19 15.58 9.71
N ASP A 216 0.79 14.87 9.14
CA ASP A 216 0.60 14.01 8.00
C ASP A 216 0.30 12.57 8.49
N VAL A 217 -0.72 11.91 7.92
CA VAL A 217 -1.08 10.53 8.27
C VAL A 217 -1.02 9.66 7.01
N ILE A 218 -0.27 8.59 7.05
CA ILE A 218 -0.15 7.59 5.99
C ILE A 218 -0.94 6.35 6.42
N VAL A 219 -1.81 5.82 5.58
CA VAL A 219 -2.51 4.56 5.81
C VAL A 219 -1.57 3.40 5.44
N ASP A 220 -1.29 2.52 6.38
CA ASP A 220 -0.31 1.45 6.25
C ASP A 220 -0.87 0.11 6.76
N THR A 221 -1.38 -0.70 5.83
CA THR A 221 -1.95 -2.03 6.14
C THR A 221 -0.88 -3.10 6.38
N GLY A 222 0.37 -2.81 6.03
CA GLY A 222 1.53 -3.67 6.31
C GLY A 222 2.06 -3.53 7.74
N ALA A 223 1.79 -2.41 8.41
CA ALA A 223 2.20 -2.16 9.78
C ALA A 223 1.20 -2.75 10.78
N GLN A 224 1.69 -3.58 11.70
CA GLN A 224 0.87 -4.09 12.81
C GLN A 224 0.42 -2.99 13.76
N THR A 225 1.34 -2.08 14.09
CA THR A 225 1.13 -0.98 15.03
C THR A 225 1.36 0.36 14.36
N SER A 226 0.65 1.37 14.82
CA SER A 226 0.85 2.73 14.35
C SER A 226 2.21 3.27 14.79
N VAL A 227 2.93 3.92 13.86
CA VAL A 227 4.30 4.41 14.08
C VAL A 227 4.39 5.90 13.80
N GLY A 228 4.85 6.66 14.79
CA GLY A 228 5.12 8.09 14.66
C GLY A 228 6.60 8.38 14.43
N ASN A 229 6.89 9.46 13.70
CA ASN A 229 8.26 9.94 13.56
C ASN A 229 8.71 10.76 14.78
N MET A 230 9.99 11.09 14.83
CA MET A 230 10.58 11.88 15.94
C MET A 230 10.01 13.29 16.06
N ALA A 231 9.52 13.89 14.95
CA ALA A 231 8.86 15.20 15.00
C ALA A 231 7.49 15.11 15.66
N LEU A 232 6.74 14.01 15.43
CA LEU A 232 5.49 13.74 16.11
C LEU A 232 5.71 13.43 17.60
N GLN A 233 6.77 12.66 17.94
CA GLN A 233 7.15 12.39 19.34
C GLN A 233 7.35 13.70 20.11
N ARG A 234 8.18 14.60 19.58
CA ARG A 234 8.42 15.93 20.20
C ARG A 234 7.12 16.72 20.39
N LEU A 235 6.18 16.62 19.43
CA LEU A 235 4.87 17.27 19.54
C LEU A 235 4.02 16.69 20.67
N VAL A 236 4.08 15.38 20.89
CA VAL A 236 3.38 14.69 21.99
C VAL A 236 4.00 15.03 23.33
N GLU A 237 5.34 14.99 23.46
CA GLU A 237 6.10 15.29 24.68
C GLU A 237 5.93 16.74 25.15
N ALA A 238 5.92 17.69 24.20
CA ALA A 238 5.78 19.12 24.51
C ALA A 238 4.45 19.47 25.21
N ARG A 239 3.50 18.55 25.25
CA ARG A 239 2.19 18.75 25.85
C ARG A 239 2.09 18.02 27.19
N ARG A 240 2.10 18.78 28.30
CA ARG A 240 1.78 18.25 29.66
C ARG A 240 0.40 17.55 29.74
N ALA A 241 -0.43 17.68 28.70
CA ALA A 241 -1.73 17.04 28.59
C ALA A 241 -1.66 15.57 28.15
N ASN A 242 -0.51 15.06 27.68
CA ASN A 242 -0.35 13.63 27.43
C ASN A 242 -0.12 12.94 28.76
N ARG A 243 -1.16 12.32 29.30
CA ARG A 243 -1.15 11.64 30.62
C ARG A 243 -0.56 10.23 30.57
N PHE A 244 -0.27 9.73 29.38
CA PHE A 244 0.26 8.38 29.22
C PHE A 244 1.79 8.41 29.29
N PRO A 245 2.40 7.53 30.09
CA PRO A 245 3.85 7.43 30.15
C PRO A 245 4.40 6.84 28.84
N PHE A 246 5.65 7.16 28.56
CA PHE A 246 6.42 6.47 27.54
C PHE A 246 7.04 5.21 28.11
N SER A 247 7.00 4.13 27.36
CA SER A 247 7.68 2.86 27.67
C SER A 247 8.60 2.47 26.52
N ALA A 248 9.75 1.89 26.84
CA ALA A 248 10.64 1.33 25.83
C ALA A 248 9.97 0.12 25.16
N THR A 249 10.15 0.00 23.86
CA THR A 249 9.68 -1.12 23.02
C THR A 249 10.61 -1.28 21.84
N GLU A 250 10.40 -2.32 21.06
CA GLU A 250 11.12 -2.58 19.83
C GLU A 250 10.13 -2.82 18.70
N LEU A 251 10.51 -2.40 17.48
CA LEU A 251 9.81 -2.70 16.24
C LEU A 251 10.70 -3.63 15.43
N ILE A 252 10.10 -4.60 14.77
CA ILE A 252 10.84 -5.54 13.91
C ILE A 252 10.74 -5.04 12.47
N ALA A 253 11.87 -4.75 11.85
CA ALA A 253 11.95 -4.40 10.44
C ALA A 253 11.76 -5.63 9.56
N VAL A 254 11.32 -5.45 8.31
CA VAL A 254 11.20 -6.53 7.30
C VAL A 254 12.55 -7.19 6.98
N THR A 255 13.66 -6.54 7.31
CA THR A 255 15.02 -7.07 7.25
C THR A 255 15.36 -8.01 8.42
N GLY A 256 14.54 -8.02 9.47
CA GLY A 256 14.73 -8.78 10.70
C GLY A 256 15.55 -8.05 11.77
N GLU A 257 15.78 -6.76 11.59
CA GLU A 257 16.47 -5.92 12.57
C GLU A 257 15.48 -5.42 13.62
N ASP A 258 15.89 -5.43 14.89
CA ASP A 258 15.15 -4.80 15.97
C ASP A 258 15.44 -3.29 15.96
N VAL A 259 14.37 -2.49 15.94
CA VAL A 259 14.46 -1.03 15.91
C VAL A 259 13.95 -0.49 17.25
N PRO A 260 14.82 0.12 18.06
CA PRO A 260 14.41 0.72 19.33
C PRO A 260 13.33 1.78 19.12
N ALA A 261 12.30 1.74 19.95
CA ALA A 261 11.17 2.64 19.88
C ALA A 261 10.67 3.03 21.28
N LEU A 262 9.92 4.11 21.35
CA LEU A 262 9.20 4.52 22.55
C LEU A 262 7.70 4.43 22.27
N ARG A 263 6.97 3.71 23.11
CA ARG A 263 5.52 3.54 22.98
C ARG A 263 4.79 4.38 24.01
N THR A 264 3.70 5.04 23.56
CA THR A 264 2.71 5.71 24.42
C THR A 264 1.35 5.67 23.74
N ALA A 265 0.33 6.32 24.32
CA ALA A 265 -0.92 6.58 23.65
C ALA A 265 -1.09 8.09 23.38
N ILE A 266 -1.59 8.42 22.21
CA ILE A 266 -2.00 9.79 21.85
C ILE A 266 -3.43 9.99 22.34
N LYS A 267 -3.64 10.97 23.23
CA LYS A 267 -4.94 11.22 23.84
C LYS A 267 -6.03 11.53 22.82
N ARG A 268 -5.73 12.27 21.75
CA ARG A 268 -6.71 12.70 20.76
C ARG A 268 -6.05 13.01 19.43
N LEU A 269 -6.47 12.29 18.41
CA LEU A 269 -6.16 12.53 16.99
C LEU A 269 -7.45 12.85 16.26
N VAL A 270 -7.49 13.93 15.49
CA VAL A 270 -8.64 14.28 14.66
C VAL A 270 -8.27 14.16 13.20
N ILE A 271 -9.02 13.39 12.41
CA ILE A 271 -8.86 13.24 10.96
C ILE A 271 -10.17 13.63 10.29
N ASN A 272 -10.19 14.76 9.60
CA ASN A 272 -11.40 15.30 8.92
C ASN A 272 -12.69 15.20 9.76
N GLY A 273 -12.62 15.58 11.02
CA GLY A 273 -13.76 15.52 11.94
C GLY A 273 -13.94 14.23 12.72
N LEU A 274 -13.27 13.14 12.31
CA LEU A 274 -13.16 11.91 13.12
C LEU A 274 -12.26 12.16 14.33
N ASP A 275 -12.74 11.82 15.50
CA ASP A 275 -12.01 11.95 16.77
C ASP A 275 -11.59 10.57 17.27
N ILE A 276 -10.31 10.25 17.18
CA ILE A 276 -9.73 9.01 17.68
C ILE A 276 -9.05 9.30 19.01
N SER A 277 -9.50 8.63 20.07
CA SER A 277 -8.96 8.79 21.42
C SER A 277 -8.06 7.64 21.82
N ASP A 278 -7.06 7.96 22.66
CA ASP A 278 -6.18 7.01 23.32
C ASP A 278 -5.46 6.05 22.33
N LEU A 279 -5.06 6.62 21.18
CA LEU A 279 -4.43 5.88 20.08
C LEU A 279 -3.02 5.42 20.48
N PRO A 280 -2.73 4.10 20.52
CA PRO A 280 -1.39 3.59 20.77
C PRO A 280 -0.46 3.97 19.61
N VAL A 281 0.74 4.48 19.93
CA VAL A 281 1.73 4.85 18.92
C VAL A 281 3.12 4.51 19.41
N SER A 282 3.91 3.88 18.57
CA SER A 282 5.35 3.67 18.77
C SER A 282 6.13 4.71 17.98
N PHE A 283 7.14 5.34 18.59
CA PHE A 283 7.96 6.37 17.94
C PHE A 283 9.34 5.82 17.65
N ALA A 284 9.76 5.92 16.40
CA ALA A 284 11.07 5.50 15.95
C ALA A 284 11.62 6.45 14.86
N ASP A 285 12.94 6.54 14.74
CA ASP A 285 13.60 7.18 13.59
C ASP A 285 13.51 6.24 12.39
N ASN A 286 12.49 6.43 11.57
CA ASN A 286 12.13 5.54 10.48
C ASN A 286 12.51 6.14 9.13
N GLN A 287 13.32 5.40 8.35
CA GLN A 287 13.77 5.82 7.02
C GLN A 287 12.60 6.04 6.03
N ALA A 288 11.46 5.36 6.19
CA ALA A 288 10.28 5.58 5.35
C ALA A 288 9.79 7.04 5.40
N PHE A 289 9.82 7.69 6.57
CA PHE A 289 9.47 9.12 6.67
C PHE A 289 10.46 10.02 5.94
N ARG A 290 11.74 9.66 5.86
CA ARG A 290 12.77 10.42 5.12
C ARG A 290 12.52 10.34 3.62
N VAL A 291 12.23 9.14 3.10
CA VAL A 291 11.90 8.92 1.68
C VAL A 291 10.66 9.72 1.27
N LEU A 292 9.67 9.82 2.14
CA LEU A 292 8.45 10.60 1.90
C LEU A 292 8.62 12.11 2.13
N GLY A 293 9.81 12.57 2.56
CA GLY A 293 10.06 13.97 2.90
C GLY A 293 9.29 14.46 4.13
N LEU A 294 9.01 13.53 5.07
CA LEU A 294 8.21 13.79 6.25
C LEU A 294 9.01 13.76 7.56
N HIS A 295 10.32 13.55 7.53
CA HIS A 295 11.12 13.35 8.75
C HIS A 295 11.14 14.57 9.70
N ASP A 296 11.03 15.80 9.16
CA ASP A 296 11.04 17.05 9.94
C ASP A 296 9.64 17.55 10.31
N ARG A 297 8.61 16.94 9.78
CA ARG A 297 7.21 17.31 10.05
C ARG A 297 6.52 16.20 10.83
N PRO A 298 5.64 16.53 11.80
CA PRO A 298 4.91 15.51 12.54
C PRO A 298 4.14 14.59 11.59
N ALA A 299 4.45 13.30 11.59
CA ALA A 299 3.85 12.31 10.71
C ALA A 299 3.64 10.98 11.44
N LEU A 300 2.56 10.28 11.04
CA LEU A 300 2.08 9.02 11.59
C LEU A 300 1.84 8.02 10.46
N LEU A 301 2.38 6.81 10.57
CA LEU A 301 1.90 5.63 9.86
C LEU A 301 0.75 5.05 10.68
N LEU A 302 -0.46 5.04 10.13
CA LEU A 302 -1.66 4.50 10.77
C LEU A 302 -1.75 3.01 10.43
N GLY A 303 -1.40 2.17 11.39
CA GLY A 303 -1.31 0.72 11.24
C GLY A 303 -2.63 0.00 11.49
N MET A 304 -2.57 -1.34 11.41
CA MET A 304 -3.72 -2.23 11.54
C MET A 304 -4.39 -2.17 12.92
N ASP A 305 -3.62 -1.87 13.98
CA ASP A 305 -4.16 -1.62 15.33
C ASP A 305 -5.20 -0.49 15.35
N SER A 306 -5.04 0.47 14.45
CA SER A 306 -5.93 1.62 14.32
C SER A 306 -6.99 1.43 13.23
N LEU A 307 -6.60 0.81 12.10
CA LEU A 307 -7.51 0.59 10.98
C LEU A 307 -8.63 -0.40 11.33
N SER A 308 -8.34 -1.41 12.16
CA SER A 308 -9.33 -2.39 12.62
C SER A 308 -10.35 -1.85 13.63
N LEU A 309 -10.27 -0.56 13.99
CA LEU A 309 -11.30 0.12 14.77
C LEU A 309 -12.54 0.51 13.93
N PHE A 310 -12.40 0.49 12.61
CA PHE A 310 -13.46 0.80 11.66
C PHE A 310 -14.17 -0.47 11.19
N ASP A 311 -15.41 -0.34 10.78
CA ASP A 311 -16.15 -1.44 10.16
C ASP A 311 -15.64 -1.69 8.74
N GLN A 312 -15.41 -0.61 7.99
CA GLN A 312 -14.84 -0.67 6.65
C GLN A 312 -13.84 0.47 6.42
N VAL A 313 -12.84 0.20 5.58
CA VAL A 313 -11.90 1.20 5.08
C VAL A 313 -11.77 1.06 3.57
N GLU A 314 -12.09 2.12 2.83
CA GLU A 314 -11.86 2.20 1.38
C GLU A 314 -10.64 3.06 1.09
N ILE A 315 -9.68 2.53 0.32
CA ILE A 315 -8.49 3.22 -0.14
C ILE A 315 -8.56 3.31 -1.66
N ASP A 316 -8.87 4.51 -2.18
CA ASP A 316 -9.06 4.77 -3.61
C ASP A 316 -7.85 5.55 -4.15
N PHE A 317 -6.87 4.83 -4.68
CA PHE A 317 -5.61 5.42 -5.15
C PHE A 317 -5.80 6.40 -6.31
N PRO A 318 -6.53 6.07 -7.41
CA PRO A 318 -6.77 7.00 -8.51
C PRO A 318 -7.51 8.26 -8.12
N ASN A 319 -8.42 8.18 -7.15
CA ASN A 319 -9.19 9.32 -6.66
C ASN A 319 -8.54 10.01 -5.46
N ARG A 320 -7.39 9.49 -4.96
CA ARG A 320 -6.66 10.03 -3.81
C ARG A 320 -7.58 10.25 -2.61
N ARG A 321 -8.31 9.22 -2.26
CA ARG A 321 -9.34 9.28 -1.24
C ARG A 321 -9.25 8.07 -0.34
N VAL A 322 -9.43 8.29 0.96
CA VAL A 322 -9.67 7.25 1.95
C VAL A 322 -11.02 7.51 2.59
N VAL A 323 -11.83 6.47 2.70
CA VAL A 323 -13.14 6.54 3.34
C VAL A 323 -13.14 5.58 4.52
N PHE A 324 -13.54 6.08 5.67
CA PHE A 324 -13.65 5.31 6.91
C PHE A 324 -15.13 5.16 7.25
N ASP A 325 -15.58 3.92 7.39
CA ASP A 325 -16.89 3.56 7.90
C ASP A 325 -16.82 3.30 9.39
N LEU A 326 -17.73 3.91 10.12
CA LEU A 326 -17.70 3.86 11.58
C LEU A 326 -18.56 2.69 12.09
N PRO A 327 -18.17 2.04 13.20
CA PRO A 327 -19.04 1.04 13.83
C PRO A 327 -20.38 1.62 14.24
N ASP A 328 -21.42 0.77 14.20
CA ASP A 328 -22.77 1.14 14.62
C ASP A 328 -22.79 1.79 16.01
N GLY A 329 -23.45 2.95 16.12
CA GLY A 329 -23.53 3.74 17.36
C GLY A 329 -22.41 4.76 17.54
N ALA A 330 -21.43 4.82 16.64
CA ALA A 330 -20.46 5.88 16.57
C ALA A 330 -21.03 7.03 15.72
N ASN A 331 -21.50 8.09 16.35
CA ASN A 331 -22.17 9.20 15.65
C ASN A 331 -21.25 10.42 15.51
N ARG A 332 -21.19 10.99 14.30
CA ARG A 332 -20.51 12.26 13.97
C ARG A 332 -20.98 13.44 14.84
N GLN A 333 -22.27 13.45 15.22
CA GLN A 333 -22.89 14.62 15.87
C GLN A 333 -22.54 14.78 17.36
N THR A 334 -22.03 13.74 18.02
CA THR A 334 -21.76 13.77 19.46
C THR A 334 -20.27 13.85 19.82
N GLY A 335 -19.35 13.96 18.84
CA GLY A 335 -17.91 13.95 19.12
C GLY A 335 -17.53 12.66 19.86
N GLN A 336 -18.15 11.55 19.49
CA GLN A 336 -17.93 10.27 20.17
C GLN A 336 -16.49 9.84 20.00
N ARG A 337 -15.85 9.63 21.12
CA ARG A 337 -14.46 9.24 21.25
C ARG A 337 -14.36 7.73 21.02
N PHE A 338 -13.72 7.33 19.96
CA PHE A 338 -13.21 5.96 19.85
C PHE A 338 -12.07 5.78 20.85
N ALA A 339 -12.30 4.97 21.86
CA ALA A 339 -11.24 4.52 22.73
C ALA A 339 -10.64 3.25 22.13
N ALA A 340 -9.37 3.30 21.73
CA ALA A 340 -8.61 2.08 21.50
C ALA A 340 -8.57 1.35 22.85
N ASN A 341 -9.32 0.27 22.98
CA ASN A 341 -9.28 -0.58 24.17
C ASN A 341 -7.85 -1.14 24.29
N MET A 342 -7.06 -0.52 25.16
CA MET A 342 -5.82 -1.11 25.66
C MET A 342 -6.20 -2.25 26.61
N THR A 343 -6.67 -3.37 26.09
CA THR A 343 -6.63 -4.62 26.84
C THR A 343 -5.15 -4.98 26.94
N ALA A 344 -4.61 -4.68 28.13
CA ALA A 344 -3.36 -5.23 28.59
C ALA A 344 -3.41 -6.76 28.42
N GLN A 345 -2.66 -7.29 27.48
CA GLN A 345 -2.14 -8.64 27.62
C GLN A 345 -0.76 -8.50 28.22
N GLY A 346 -0.77 -8.32 29.56
CA GLY A 346 0.34 -8.63 30.42
C GLY A 346 0.04 -10.00 31.02
N SER A 347 0.85 -10.96 30.71
CA SER A 347 1.39 -12.03 31.56
C SER A 347 2.10 -13.02 30.68
#